data_7cc3f94a9b1123e5bd7fe8a9eeda0fc1
#
_entry.id   7cc3f94a9b1123e5bd7fe8a9eeda0fc1
#
_cell.length_a   1.000
_cell.length_b   1.000
_cell.length_c   1.000
_cell.angle_alpha   90.00
_cell.angle_beta   90.00
_cell.angle_gamma   90.00
#
_symmetry.space_group_name_H-M   'P 1'
#
loop_
_entity.id
_entity.type
_entity.pdbx_description
1 polymer ?
#
loop_
_entity_poly.entity_id
_entity_poly.type
_entity_poly.pdbx_seq_one_letter_code
_entity_poly.pdbx_strand_id
1 'polypeptide(L)'
;MKKLIAFILIVLFPSAFLFAQDDLLKMLQDESKPKREPVLAMFKTNKLINIHTNETVRKRNLDVRISHLFGNMGKESGGGVHNLYGIDQSADIRMGVHYGITDHLMVGVARAKRNEDLEGLVKYRILDQTTDNAIPVSVSAFANIAYSVKESADFKNDNYRFVYCSQLILARKFSSRLSVVFVPTFTHRNFVGADDENNTWSLSGGFRFKFTPSASVIFDYSKTLG
;
A
#
# COMPACT_ATOMS: atom_id res chain seq x y z
N MET A 1 -69.03 -38.02 -6.98
CA MET A 1 -67.74 -38.01 -7.71
C MET A 1 -67.07 -36.62 -7.78
N LYS A 2 -67.78 -35.56 -8.14
CA LYS A 2 -67.17 -34.19 -8.27
C LYS A 2 -66.62 -33.63 -6.95
N LYS A 3 -67.24 -33.92 -5.78
CA LYS A 3 -66.77 -33.47 -4.46
C LYS A 3 -65.52 -34.22 -3.95
N LEU A 4 -65.33 -35.47 -4.38
CA LEU A 4 -64.17 -36.30 -4.02
C LEU A 4 -62.90 -35.86 -4.81
N ILE A 5 -63.07 -35.47 -6.06
CA ILE A 5 -61.99 -34.97 -6.92
C ILE A 5 -61.47 -33.62 -6.40
N ALA A 6 -62.33 -32.71 -5.92
CA ALA A 6 -61.93 -31.42 -5.33
C ALA A 6 -61.19 -31.63 -4.00
N PHE A 7 -61.49 -32.62 -3.19
CA PHE A 7 -60.77 -32.93 -1.95
C PHE A 7 -59.42 -33.55 -2.19
N ILE A 8 -59.23 -34.36 -3.23
CA ILE A 8 -57.93 -34.92 -3.65
C ILE A 8 -57.00 -33.83 -4.22
N LEU A 9 -57.51 -32.81 -4.94
CA LEU A 9 -56.75 -31.71 -5.45
C LEU A 9 -56.22 -30.76 -4.35
N ILE A 10 -56.95 -30.60 -3.24
CA ILE A 10 -56.52 -29.76 -2.09
C ILE A 10 -55.44 -30.46 -1.25
N VAL A 11 -55.41 -31.81 -1.20
CA VAL A 11 -54.40 -32.55 -0.42
C VAL A 11 -53.05 -32.68 -1.16
N LEU A 12 -53.02 -32.55 -2.49
CA LEU A 12 -51.80 -32.66 -3.30
C LEU A 12 -51.04 -31.33 -3.48
N PHE A 13 -51.64 -30.20 -3.07
CA PHE A 13 -51.02 -28.88 -3.28
C PHE A 13 -50.01 -28.40 -2.20
N PRO A 14 -49.95 -28.92 -0.94
CA PRO A 14 -49.01 -28.40 0.05
C PRO A 14 -47.58 -28.93 -0.08
N SER A 15 -47.33 -30.00 -0.84
CA SER A 15 -45.98 -30.58 -0.90
C SER A 15 -45.01 -29.84 -1.82
N ALA A 16 -45.49 -29.06 -2.78
CA ALA A 16 -44.63 -28.28 -3.66
C ALA A 16 -44.07 -26.98 -3.01
N PHE A 17 -44.77 -26.43 -2.01
CA PHE A 17 -44.33 -25.22 -1.31
C PHE A 17 -43.20 -25.48 -0.29
N LEU A 18 -43.10 -26.69 0.25
CA LEU A 18 -42.05 -27.03 1.24
C LEU A 18 -40.66 -27.11 0.60
N PHE A 19 -40.54 -27.62 -0.62
CA PHE A 19 -39.25 -27.68 -1.32
C PHE A 19 -38.74 -26.31 -1.75
N ALA A 20 -39.63 -25.38 -2.12
CA ALA A 20 -39.25 -24.01 -2.48
C ALA A 20 -38.77 -23.20 -1.27
N GLN A 21 -39.29 -23.46 -0.08
CA GLN A 21 -38.85 -22.81 1.16
C GLN A 21 -37.46 -23.28 1.61
N ASP A 22 -37.17 -24.58 1.48
CA ASP A 22 -35.86 -25.13 1.83
C ASP A 22 -34.74 -24.63 0.89
N ASP A 23 -35.05 -24.52 -0.41
CA ASP A 23 -34.11 -23.96 -1.38
C ASP A 23 -33.88 -22.45 -1.15
N LEU A 24 -34.94 -21.70 -0.84
CA LEU A 24 -34.82 -20.28 -0.50
C LEU A 24 -34.04 -20.08 0.81
N LEU A 25 -34.28 -20.91 1.82
CA LEU A 25 -33.53 -20.87 3.09
C LEU A 25 -32.04 -21.21 2.89
N LYS A 26 -31.73 -22.20 2.05
CA LYS A 26 -30.33 -22.52 1.67
C LYS A 26 -29.68 -21.38 0.91
N MET A 27 -30.39 -20.76 -0.04
CA MET A 27 -29.89 -19.57 -0.75
C MET A 27 -29.60 -18.40 0.20
N LEU A 28 -30.51 -18.13 1.15
CA LEU A 28 -30.32 -17.10 2.18
C LEU A 28 -29.19 -17.44 3.15
N GLN A 29 -28.99 -18.70 3.51
CA GLN A 29 -27.89 -19.17 4.33
C GLN A 29 -26.54 -19.09 3.59
N ASP A 30 -26.50 -19.38 2.29
CA ASP A 30 -25.29 -19.22 1.47
C ASP A 30 -24.95 -17.74 1.21
N GLU A 31 -25.95 -16.86 1.06
CA GLU A 31 -25.72 -15.41 1.03
C GLU A 31 -25.27 -14.84 2.37
N SER A 32 -25.64 -15.43 3.49
CA SER A 32 -25.23 -14.98 4.84
C SER A 32 -23.84 -15.45 5.23
N LYS A 33 -23.23 -16.40 4.51
CA LYS A 33 -21.82 -16.75 4.71
C LYS A 33 -20.93 -15.57 4.34
N PRO A 34 -20.01 -15.16 5.23
CA PRO A 34 -19.09 -14.08 4.89
C PRO A 34 -18.31 -14.47 3.63
N LYS A 35 -18.60 -13.79 2.53
CA LYS A 35 -17.83 -13.97 1.29
C LYS A 35 -16.39 -13.61 1.60
N ARG A 36 -15.47 -14.50 1.23
CA ARG A 36 -14.02 -14.25 1.33
C ARG A 36 -13.62 -13.21 0.28
N GLU A 37 -13.80 -11.94 0.61
CA GLU A 37 -13.45 -10.84 -0.26
C GLU A 37 -12.18 -10.15 0.25
N PRO A 38 -11.31 -9.68 -0.64
CA PRO A 38 -10.15 -8.91 -0.21
C PRO A 38 -10.59 -7.59 0.45
N VAL A 39 -9.92 -7.24 1.53
CA VAL A 39 -10.12 -5.95 2.22
C VAL A 39 -9.63 -4.84 1.31
N LEU A 40 -10.55 -3.99 0.86
CA LEU A 40 -10.25 -2.87 -0.02
C LEU A 40 -9.92 -1.60 0.79
N ALA A 41 -9.11 -0.73 0.17
CA ALA A 41 -8.82 0.63 0.64
C ALA A 41 -8.32 0.68 2.10
N MET A 42 -7.29 -0.12 2.42
CA MET A 42 -6.58 0.00 3.70
C MET A 42 -6.01 1.41 3.83
N PHE A 43 -5.33 1.83 2.78
CA PHE A 43 -4.79 3.18 2.64
C PHE A 43 -5.42 3.86 1.42
N LYS A 44 -5.26 5.17 1.28
CA LYS A 44 -5.77 5.91 0.12
C LYS A 44 -4.80 5.92 -1.05
N THR A 45 -3.52 5.72 -0.76
CA THR A 45 -2.43 5.86 -1.73
C THR A 45 -1.40 4.76 -1.55
N ASN A 46 -0.60 4.53 -2.58
CA ASN A 46 0.48 3.55 -2.59
C ASN A 46 1.68 3.93 -1.67
N LYS A 47 1.62 5.09 -1.01
CA LYS A 47 2.62 5.60 -0.06
C LYS A 47 1.91 6.36 1.05
N LEU A 48 2.35 6.24 2.32
CA LEU A 48 1.88 7.11 3.41
C LEU A 48 2.50 8.50 3.25
N ILE A 49 3.53 8.79 3.99
CA ILE A 49 4.36 9.99 3.83
C ILE A 49 5.64 9.58 3.11
N ASN A 50 6.49 8.80 3.80
CA ASN A 50 7.77 8.31 3.28
C ASN A 50 7.76 6.83 2.92
N ILE A 51 6.99 6.00 3.63
CA ILE A 51 6.96 4.54 3.46
C ILE A 51 5.88 4.09 2.47
N HIS A 52 6.14 3.01 1.76
CA HIS A 52 5.17 2.38 0.88
C HIS A 52 4.07 1.66 1.67
N THR A 53 2.86 1.66 1.13
CA THR A 53 1.71 0.88 1.61
C THR A 53 1.52 -0.35 0.74
N ASN A 54 0.59 -1.24 1.12
CA ASN A 54 0.19 -2.38 0.27
C ASN A 54 -0.61 -1.97 -0.98
N GLU A 55 -1.08 -0.73 -1.07
CA GLU A 55 -1.87 -0.29 -2.22
C GLU A 55 -1.01 -0.21 -3.50
N THR A 56 -1.60 -0.63 -4.61
CA THR A 56 -1.06 -0.54 -5.97
C THR A 56 -1.94 0.38 -6.81
N VAL A 57 -1.42 0.86 -7.92
CA VAL A 57 -2.23 1.52 -8.94
C VAL A 57 -3.11 0.46 -9.61
N ARG A 58 -4.39 0.73 -9.78
CA ARG A 58 -5.32 -0.20 -10.42
C ARG A 58 -4.89 -0.50 -11.87
N LYS A 59 -5.26 -1.68 -12.34
CA LYS A 59 -5.00 -2.13 -13.70
C LYS A 59 -5.36 -1.06 -14.75
N ARG A 60 -4.42 -0.81 -15.67
CA ARG A 60 -4.51 0.17 -16.76
C ARG A 60 -4.68 1.63 -16.33
N ASN A 61 -4.44 1.95 -15.06
CA ASN A 61 -4.44 3.32 -14.56
C ASN A 61 -3.02 3.84 -14.44
N LEU A 62 -2.88 5.14 -14.61
CA LEU A 62 -1.65 5.90 -14.42
C LEU A 62 -1.80 6.79 -13.18
N ASP A 63 -0.79 6.80 -12.31
CA ASP A 63 -0.67 7.72 -11.17
C ASP A 63 0.57 8.60 -11.39
N VAL A 64 0.35 9.91 -11.55
CA VAL A 64 1.43 10.89 -11.64
C VAL A 64 1.54 11.59 -10.30
N ARG A 65 2.72 11.56 -9.71
CA ARG A 65 2.96 12.11 -8.37
C ARG A 65 4.14 13.05 -8.35
N ILE A 66 3.90 14.23 -7.80
CA ILE A 66 4.94 15.19 -7.42
C ILE A 66 4.98 15.24 -5.90
N SER A 67 6.09 14.81 -5.32
CA SER A 67 6.33 14.85 -3.88
C SER A 67 7.32 15.98 -3.58
N HIS A 68 6.94 16.85 -2.68
CA HIS A 68 7.78 17.94 -2.20
C HIS A 68 8.13 17.66 -0.74
N LEU A 69 9.41 17.48 -0.45
CA LEU A 69 9.92 17.33 0.91
C LEU A 69 10.40 18.69 1.39
N PHE A 70 9.95 19.05 2.58
CA PHE A 70 10.35 20.28 3.25
C PHE A 70 11.61 20.08 4.11
N GLY A 71 12.19 21.18 4.57
CA GLY A 71 13.39 21.16 5.41
C GLY A 71 13.16 20.62 6.81
N ASN A 72 14.22 20.61 7.60
CA ASN A 72 14.20 20.15 8.97
C ASN A 72 13.42 21.13 9.87
N MET A 73 12.53 20.60 10.71
CA MET A 73 11.78 21.38 11.69
C MET A 73 12.59 21.75 12.95
N GLY A 74 13.79 21.18 13.12
CA GLY A 74 14.62 21.35 14.33
C GLY A 74 15.11 22.77 14.52
N LYS A 75 15.11 23.24 15.79
CA LYS A 75 15.52 24.59 16.14
C LYS A 75 16.98 24.89 15.77
N GLU A 76 17.90 23.94 15.96
CA GLU A 76 19.33 24.10 15.73
C GLU A 76 19.72 23.89 14.26
N SER A 77 19.04 23.00 13.55
CA SER A 77 19.35 22.64 12.16
C SER A 77 18.36 23.17 11.13
N GLY A 78 17.17 23.62 11.56
CA GLY A 78 16.09 24.08 10.68
C GLY A 78 15.73 25.56 10.85
N GLY A 79 16.43 26.33 11.73
CA GLY A 79 16.15 27.75 11.96
C GLY A 79 14.85 28.07 12.70
N GLY A 80 14.09 27.08 13.12
CA GLY A 80 12.85 27.25 13.88
C GLY A 80 11.83 28.16 13.20
N VAL A 81 11.37 29.19 13.91
CA VAL A 81 10.39 30.18 13.39
C VAL A 81 10.91 30.95 12.18
N HIS A 82 12.22 31.21 12.10
CA HIS A 82 12.80 31.98 10.99
C HIS A 82 12.65 31.31 9.62
N ASN A 83 12.59 29.97 9.59
CA ASN A 83 12.36 29.19 8.38
C ASN A 83 10.98 28.53 8.39
N LEU A 84 10.02 29.13 9.10
CA LEU A 84 8.67 28.59 9.29
C LEU A 84 8.70 27.07 9.60
N TYR A 85 9.59 26.66 10.52
CA TYR A 85 9.82 25.25 10.88
C TYR A 85 10.15 24.36 9.67
N GLY A 86 10.97 24.86 8.74
CA GLY A 86 11.43 24.14 7.56
C GLY A 86 10.46 24.15 6.37
N ILE A 87 9.29 24.74 6.49
CA ILE A 87 8.28 24.80 5.41
C ILE A 87 8.76 25.70 4.26
N ASP A 88 9.52 26.76 4.57
CA ASP A 88 10.09 27.68 3.57
C ASP A 88 11.26 27.07 2.78
N GLN A 89 11.79 25.93 3.23
CA GLN A 89 12.94 25.28 2.60
C GLN A 89 12.50 24.04 1.84
N SER A 90 12.77 24.02 0.53
CA SER A 90 12.65 22.81 -0.28
C SER A 90 13.87 21.93 -0.05
N ALA A 91 13.69 20.79 0.61
CA ALA A 91 14.75 19.82 0.81
C ALA A 91 14.90 18.90 -0.40
N ASP A 92 13.81 18.42 -0.98
CA ASP A 92 13.83 17.58 -2.16
C ASP A 92 12.50 17.63 -2.92
N ILE A 93 12.58 17.39 -4.22
CA ILE A 93 11.42 17.20 -5.10
C ILE A 93 11.59 15.87 -5.83
N ARG A 94 10.58 15.04 -5.75
CA ARG A 94 10.53 13.77 -6.48
C ARG A 94 9.29 13.73 -7.37
N MET A 95 9.49 13.56 -8.67
CA MET A 95 8.45 13.36 -9.67
C MET A 95 8.43 11.88 -10.08
N GLY A 96 7.26 11.26 -10.06
CA GLY A 96 7.11 9.85 -10.38
C GLY A 96 5.86 9.59 -11.21
N VAL A 97 5.97 8.60 -12.07
CA VAL A 97 4.86 8.06 -12.87
C VAL A 97 4.77 6.57 -12.58
N HIS A 98 3.59 6.12 -12.15
CA HIS A 98 3.34 4.73 -11.80
C HIS A 98 2.20 4.19 -12.66
N TYR A 99 2.33 2.96 -13.13
CA TYR A 99 1.35 2.30 -13.97
C TYR A 99 0.95 0.94 -13.40
N GLY A 100 -0.36 0.69 -13.32
CA GLY A 100 -0.92 -0.60 -12.93
C GLY A 100 -0.98 -1.56 -14.11
N ILE A 101 -0.08 -2.54 -14.14
CA ILE A 101 -0.13 -3.62 -15.14
C ILE A 101 -1.31 -4.55 -14.86
N THR A 102 -1.45 -4.92 -13.58
CA THR A 102 -2.61 -5.62 -13.04
C THR A 102 -3.05 -4.94 -11.75
N ASP A 103 -4.12 -5.38 -11.10
CA ASP A 103 -4.52 -4.86 -9.79
C ASP A 103 -3.52 -5.23 -8.68
N HIS A 104 -2.63 -6.20 -8.94
CA HIS A 104 -1.59 -6.66 -8.00
C HIS A 104 -0.17 -6.21 -8.39
N LEU A 105 0.07 -5.85 -9.66
CA LEU A 105 1.38 -5.48 -10.17
C LEU A 105 1.42 -4.04 -10.66
N MET A 106 2.27 -3.24 -10.05
CA MET A 106 2.54 -1.85 -10.41
C MET A 106 4.03 -1.69 -10.73
N VAL A 107 4.31 -0.96 -11.80
CA VAL A 107 5.66 -0.49 -12.16
C VAL A 107 5.68 1.03 -12.18
N GLY A 108 6.86 1.62 -12.12
CA GLY A 108 6.98 3.06 -12.22
C GLY A 108 8.39 3.53 -12.46
N VAL A 109 8.48 4.79 -12.87
CA VAL A 109 9.73 5.53 -13.02
C VAL A 109 9.64 6.84 -12.25
N ALA A 110 10.74 7.32 -11.73
CA ALA A 110 10.76 8.58 -11.01
C ALA A 110 12.09 9.32 -11.18
N ARG A 111 12.07 10.61 -10.86
CA ARG A 111 13.23 11.48 -10.77
C ARG A 111 13.25 12.13 -9.40
N ALA A 112 14.32 11.96 -8.64
CA ALA A 112 14.57 12.67 -7.40
C ALA A 112 15.66 13.73 -7.62
N LYS A 113 15.43 14.96 -7.12
CA LYS A 113 16.33 16.09 -7.38
C LYS A 113 17.60 16.02 -6.54
N ARG A 114 17.52 15.60 -5.29
CA ARG A 114 18.61 15.70 -4.30
C ARG A 114 19.91 15.06 -4.78
N ASN A 115 19.84 13.81 -5.26
CA ASN A 115 20.99 13.09 -5.80
C ASN A 115 20.94 12.98 -7.32
N GLU A 116 19.99 13.66 -7.95
CA GLU A 116 19.70 13.57 -9.37
C GLU A 116 19.42 12.13 -9.84
N ASP A 117 18.71 11.36 -8.99
CA ASP A 117 18.45 9.96 -9.23
C ASP A 117 17.35 9.76 -10.28
N LEU A 118 17.60 8.86 -11.22
CA LEU A 118 16.58 8.23 -12.05
C LEU A 118 16.22 6.90 -11.41
N GLU A 119 14.94 6.69 -11.12
CA GLU A 119 14.46 5.52 -10.41
C GLU A 119 13.57 4.65 -11.29
N GLY A 120 13.78 3.34 -11.21
CA GLY A 120 12.85 2.32 -11.70
C GLY A 120 12.31 1.52 -10.52
N LEU A 121 11.00 1.28 -10.48
CA LEU A 121 10.41 0.56 -9.35
C LEU A 121 9.36 -0.46 -9.80
N VAL A 122 9.20 -1.47 -8.98
CA VAL A 122 8.16 -2.49 -9.10
C VAL A 122 7.56 -2.78 -7.73
N LYS A 123 6.24 -2.96 -7.67
CA LYS A 123 5.52 -3.42 -6.49
C LYS A 123 4.55 -4.51 -6.87
N TYR A 124 4.56 -5.60 -6.09
CA TYR A 124 3.68 -6.74 -6.27
C TYR A 124 2.95 -7.08 -4.97
N ARG A 125 1.62 -7.17 -5.04
CA ARG A 125 0.77 -7.64 -3.94
C ARG A 125 0.72 -9.16 -3.97
N ILE A 126 1.29 -9.79 -2.93
CA ILE A 126 1.42 -11.24 -2.82
C ILE A 126 0.16 -11.83 -2.18
N LEU A 127 -0.28 -11.22 -1.07
CA LEU A 127 -1.46 -11.63 -0.32
C LEU A 127 -2.30 -10.43 0.06
N ASP A 128 -3.61 -10.58 0.02
CA ASP A 128 -4.58 -9.59 0.49
C ASP A 128 -5.27 -10.08 1.75
N GLN A 129 -5.37 -9.22 2.75
CA GLN A 129 -6.22 -9.45 3.91
C GLN A 129 -7.66 -9.68 3.45
N THR A 130 -8.34 -10.63 4.04
CA THR A 130 -9.75 -10.95 3.72
C THR A 130 -10.70 -10.47 4.80
N THR A 131 -11.95 -10.20 4.39
CA THR A 131 -13.01 -9.70 5.28
C THR A 131 -13.40 -10.70 6.37
N ASP A 132 -13.24 -11.99 6.11
CA ASP A 132 -13.45 -13.10 7.05
C ASP A 132 -12.23 -13.35 7.97
N ASN A 133 -11.13 -12.59 7.82
CA ASN A 133 -9.85 -12.78 8.51
C ASN A 133 -9.18 -14.16 8.29
N ALA A 134 -9.59 -14.95 7.30
CA ALA A 134 -8.87 -16.17 6.94
C ALA A 134 -7.42 -15.87 6.50
N ILE A 135 -7.23 -14.73 5.84
CA ILE A 135 -5.92 -14.10 5.62
C ILE A 135 -5.91 -12.80 6.46
N PRO A 136 -5.21 -12.78 7.60
CA PRO A 136 -5.31 -11.67 8.55
C PRO A 136 -4.48 -10.44 8.19
N VAL A 137 -3.56 -10.54 7.22
CA VAL A 137 -2.65 -9.47 6.81
C VAL A 137 -2.48 -9.44 5.30
N SER A 138 -2.27 -8.26 4.74
CA SER A 138 -1.79 -8.11 3.35
C SER A 138 -0.28 -8.08 3.31
N VAL A 139 0.30 -8.74 2.31
CA VAL A 139 1.74 -8.82 2.09
C VAL A 139 2.03 -8.33 0.68
N SER A 140 3.00 -7.42 0.54
CA SER A 140 3.47 -6.94 -0.76
C SER A 140 4.99 -6.86 -0.77
N ALA A 141 5.58 -7.12 -1.93
CA ALA A 141 7.00 -6.89 -2.20
C ALA A 141 7.16 -5.61 -3.01
N PHE A 142 8.20 -4.86 -2.71
CA PHE A 142 8.60 -3.67 -3.44
C PHE A 142 10.09 -3.73 -3.71
N ALA A 143 10.49 -3.35 -4.91
CA ALA A 143 11.90 -3.16 -5.28
C ALA A 143 12.06 -1.85 -6.08
N ASN A 144 13.18 -1.19 -5.87
CA ASN A 144 13.57 0.03 -6.54
C ASN A 144 15.05 -0.06 -6.92
N ILE A 145 15.38 0.43 -8.10
CA ILE A 145 16.73 0.71 -8.54
C ILE A 145 16.84 2.19 -8.85
N ALA A 146 17.84 2.86 -8.28
CA ALA A 146 18.12 4.25 -8.54
C ALA A 146 19.51 4.38 -9.19
N TYR A 147 19.62 5.25 -10.18
CA TYR A 147 20.85 5.60 -10.88
C TYR A 147 21.07 7.10 -10.79
N SER A 148 22.16 7.53 -10.16
CA SER A 148 22.51 8.94 -10.06
C SER A 148 23.13 9.44 -11.36
N VAL A 149 22.54 10.47 -11.98
CA VAL A 149 23.09 11.14 -13.15
C VAL A 149 23.92 12.37 -12.76
N LYS A 150 24.11 12.60 -11.46
CA LYS A 150 24.91 13.73 -10.94
C LYS A 150 26.33 13.69 -11.49
N GLU A 151 26.80 14.81 -12.00
CA GLU A 151 28.21 14.99 -12.34
C GLU A 151 29.02 15.09 -11.05
N SER A 152 29.85 14.09 -10.77
CA SER A 152 30.73 14.05 -9.60
C SER A 152 31.99 13.28 -9.93
N ALA A 153 33.15 13.86 -9.53
CA ALA A 153 34.44 13.20 -9.62
C ALA A 153 34.55 11.94 -8.74
N ASP A 154 33.63 11.79 -7.78
CA ASP A 154 33.58 10.63 -6.88
C ASP A 154 33.16 9.36 -7.59
N PHE A 155 32.38 9.46 -8.69
CA PHE A 155 31.92 8.32 -9.47
C PHE A 155 32.97 7.89 -10.52
N LYS A 156 34.06 7.29 -10.06
CA LYS A 156 35.14 6.78 -10.93
C LYS A 156 34.68 5.62 -11.83
N ASN A 157 33.57 4.98 -11.50
CA ASN A 157 32.95 3.87 -12.23
C ASN A 157 31.44 4.06 -12.24
N ASP A 158 30.79 3.79 -13.37
CA ASP A 158 29.32 3.89 -13.51
C ASP A 158 28.57 2.99 -12.53
N ASN A 159 29.16 1.85 -12.14
CA ASN A 159 28.56 0.98 -11.13
C ASN A 159 28.35 1.66 -9.77
N TYR A 160 29.18 2.66 -9.42
CA TYR A 160 29.06 3.42 -8.17
C TYR A 160 27.79 4.27 -8.10
N ARG A 161 27.14 4.51 -9.23
CA ARG A 161 25.94 5.34 -9.34
C ARG A 161 24.66 4.61 -8.93
N PHE A 162 24.72 3.29 -8.74
CA PHE A 162 23.53 2.49 -8.45
C PHE A 162 23.27 2.35 -6.96
N VAL A 163 21.97 2.48 -6.64
CA VAL A 163 21.39 2.16 -5.33
C VAL A 163 20.21 1.22 -5.53
N TYR A 164 20.17 0.16 -4.74
CA TYR A 164 19.10 -0.84 -4.77
C TYR A 164 18.36 -0.81 -3.45
N CYS A 165 17.04 -0.87 -3.51
CA CYS A 165 16.19 -0.92 -2.33
C CYS A 165 15.15 -2.03 -2.51
N SER A 166 14.98 -2.87 -1.49
CA SER A 166 13.93 -3.87 -1.43
C SER A 166 13.16 -3.77 -0.12
N GLN A 167 11.84 -3.95 -0.18
CA GLN A 167 10.95 -3.83 0.96
C GLN A 167 9.95 -4.98 0.98
N LEU A 168 9.69 -5.50 2.17
CA LEU A 168 8.52 -6.32 2.43
C LEU A 168 7.50 -5.46 3.17
N ILE A 169 6.30 -5.37 2.62
CA ILE A 169 5.24 -4.51 3.15
C ILE A 169 4.17 -5.40 3.78
N LEU A 170 4.04 -5.31 5.10
CA LEU A 170 3.04 -6.02 5.89
C LEU A 170 2.00 -5.02 6.36
N ALA A 171 0.75 -5.20 5.94
CA ALA A 171 -0.32 -4.24 6.24
C ALA A 171 -1.56 -4.94 6.78
N ARG A 172 -2.21 -4.29 7.76
CA ARG A 172 -3.48 -4.77 8.31
C ARG A 172 -4.44 -3.63 8.56
N LYS A 173 -5.67 -3.84 8.16
CA LYS A 173 -6.82 -3.02 8.51
C LYS A 173 -7.50 -3.65 9.72
N PHE A 174 -7.36 -3.03 10.88
CA PHE A 174 -7.94 -3.51 12.14
C PHE A 174 -9.43 -3.15 12.27
N SER A 175 -9.83 -2.03 11.67
CA SER A 175 -11.21 -1.56 11.67
C SER A 175 -11.47 -0.66 10.46
N SER A 176 -12.70 -0.18 10.31
CA SER A 176 -13.05 0.84 9.31
C SER A 176 -12.28 2.16 9.49
N ARG A 177 -11.70 2.38 10.69
CA ARG A 177 -10.98 3.60 11.06
C ARG A 177 -9.47 3.43 11.11
N LEU A 178 -8.94 2.26 11.50
CA LEU A 178 -7.51 2.05 11.76
C LEU A 178 -6.90 1.05 10.77
N SER A 179 -5.87 1.48 10.07
CA SER A 179 -4.97 0.66 9.28
C SER A 179 -3.52 0.90 9.70
N VAL A 180 -2.74 -0.17 9.78
CA VAL A 180 -1.32 -0.14 10.18
C VAL A 180 -0.49 -0.82 9.11
N VAL A 181 0.73 -0.34 8.91
CA VAL A 181 1.71 -0.92 7.99
C VAL A 181 3.07 -1.01 8.67
N PHE A 182 3.80 -2.08 8.36
CA PHE A 182 5.14 -2.38 8.83
C PHE A 182 6.00 -2.76 7.63
N VAL A 183 7.20 -2.17 7.51
CA VAL A 183 8.02 -2.25 6.31
C VAL A 183 9.50 -2.44 6.68
N PRO A 184 9.98 -3.70 6.83
CA PRO A 184 11.40 -3.97 6.78
C PRO A 184 11.95 -3.65 5.39
N THR A 185 13.08 -2.97 5.37
CA THR A 185 13.72 -2.46 4.17
C THR A 185 15.20 -2.82 4.19
N PHE A 186 15.68 -3.31 3.06
CA PHE A 186 17.10 -3.49 2.77
C PHE A 186 17.52 -2.54 1.65
N THR A 187 18.60 -1.81 1.87
CA THR A 187 19.17 -0.89 0.88
C THR A 187 20.65 -1.23 0.67
N HIS A 188 21.05 -1.36 -0.58
CA HIS A 188 22.43 -1.53 -0.99
C HIS A 188 22.86 -0.32 -1.82
N ARG A 189 23.96 0.31 -1.44
CA ARG A 189 24.58 1.44 -2.15
C ARG A 189 25.94 1.00 -2.66
N ASN A 190 26.16 1.10 -3.96
CA ASN A 190 27.44 0.70 -4.56
C ASN A 190 28.57 1.66 -4.19
N PHE A 191 28.24 2.89 -3.79
CA PHE A 191 29.21 3.89 -3.34
C PHE A 191 28.73 4.52 -2.03
N VAL A 192 29.61 4.53 -1.04
CA VAL A 192 29.41 5.15 0.28
C VAL A 192 30.70 5.84 0.73
N GLY A 193 30.60 6.76 1.71
CA GLY A 193 31.75 7.37 2.37
C GLY A 193 32.57 6.35 3.15
N ALA A 194 33.78 6.75 3.56
CA ALA A 194 34.74 5.85 4.25
C ALA A 194 34.21 5.28 5.58
N ASP A 195 33.31 6.03 6.25
CA ASP A 195 32.74 5.65 7.56
C ASP A 195 31.28 5.14 7.44
N ASP A 196 30.79 4.85 6.23
CA ASP A 196 29.42 4.41 5.98
C ASP A 196 29.39 3.00 5.38
N GLU A 197 28.27 2.30 5.54
CA GLU A 197 28.11 0.93 5.07
C GLU A 197 27.35 0.86 3.74
N ASN A 198 27.80 -0.04 2.85
CA ASN A 198 27.10 -0.31 1.59
C ASN A 198 25.70 -0.92 1.81
N ASN A 199 25.57 -1.75 2.84
CA ASN A 199 24.35 -2.46 3.18
C ASN A 199 23.69 -1.83 4.40
N THR A 200 22.46 -1.44 4.26
CA THR A 200 21.71 -0.80 5.36
C THR A 200 20.38 -1.50 5.54
N TRP A 201 20.09 -1.95 6.73
CA TRP A 201 18.78 -2.41 7.14
C TRP A 201 18.01 -1.28 7.82
N SER A 202 16.76 -1.15 7.52
CA SER A 202 15.90 -0.22 8.23
C SER A 202 14.52 -0.83 8.49
N LEU A 203 13.88 -0.33 9.52
CA LEU A 203 12.57 -0.75 9.94
C LEU A 203 11.66 0.45 9.97
N SER A 204 10.55 0.36 9.25
CA SER A 204 9.57 1.43 9.19
C SER A 204 8.20 0.94 9.63
N GLY A 205 7.46 1.81 10.27
CA GLY A 205 6.09 1.56 10.66
C GLY A 205 5.24 2.80 10.48
N GLY A 206 3.96 2.60 10.21
CA GLY A 206 3.04 3.72 10.05
C GLY A 206 1.59 3.31 10.21
N PHE A 207 0.73 4.29 10.36
CA PHE A 207 -0.70 4.07 10.48
C PHE A 207 -1.52 5.17 9.79
N ARG A 208 -2.76 4.83 9.52
CA ARG A 208 -3.81 5.76 9.13
C ARG A 208 -4.98 5.60 10.09
N PHE A 209 -5.38 6.71 10.72
CA PHE A 209 -6.55 6.76 11.58
C PHE A 209 -7.58 7.73 11.02
N LYS A 210 -8.80 7.24 10.76
CA LYS A 210 -9.93 8.03 10.26
C LYS A 210 -10.76 8.54 11.43
N PHE A 211 -10.89 9.85 11.56
CA PHE A 211 -11.80 10.48 12.53
C PHE A 211 -13.21 10.58 11.96
N THR A 212 -13.31 11.00 10.68
CA THR A 212 -14.57 11.11 9.94
C THR A 212 -14.43 10.41 8.58
N PRO A 213 -15.52 10.25 7.82
CA PRO A 213 -15.43 9.74 6.44
C PRO A 213 -14.47 10.54 5.56
N SER A 214 -14.33 11.85 5.81
CA SER A 214 -13.54 12.78 4.98
C SER A 214 -12.15 13.08 5.55
N ALA A 215 -11.92 12.91 6.88
CA ALA A 215 -10.68 13.30 7.54
C ALA A 215 -9.96 12.10 8.16
N SER A 216 -8.64 12.05 7.96
CA SER A 216 -7.76 11.05 8.57
C SER A 216 -6.40 11.66 8.91
N VAL A 217 -5.79 11.17 9.99
CA VAL A 217 -4.37 11.39 10.29
C VAL A 217 -3.57 10.20 9.76
N ILE A 218 -2.42 10.50 9.20
CA ILE A 218 -1.40 9.53 8.79
C ILE A 218 -0.12 9.85 9.53
N PHE A 219 0.61 8.81 9.91
CA PHE A 219 1.90 8.91 10.57
C PHE A 219 2.80 7.79 10.06
N ASP A 220 4.07 8.09 9.85
CA ASP A 220 5.09 7.07 9.66
C ASP A 220 6.39 7.43 10.39
N TYR A 221 7.13 6.38 10.75
CA TYR A 221 8.44 6.48 11.38
C TYR A 221 9.36 5.40 10.81
N SER A 222 10.62 5.76 10.58
CA SER A 222 11.64 4.85 10.06
C SER A 222 12.89 4.95 10.93
N LYS A 223 13.49 3.78 11.24
CA LYS A 223 14.76 3.68 11.98
C LYS A 223 15.73 2.79 11.20
N THR A 224 16.93 3.29 11.01
CA THR A 224 18.05 2.49 10.50
C THR A 224 18.57 1.58 11.60
N LEU A 225 18.89 0.33 11.24
CA LEU A 225 19.44 -0.70 12.09
C LEU A 225 20.90 -0.90 11.66
N GLY A 226 21.81 -0.54 12.49
CA GLY A 226 23.26 -0.60 12.22
C GLY A 226 23.94 0.60 12.77
#